data_0bd175ec97eb786aedccd784d2681d0b
#
_entry.id   0bd175ec97eb786aedccd784d2681d0b
#
_cell.length_a   1.000
_cell.length_b   1.000
_cell.length_c   1.000
_cell.angle_alpha   90.00
_cell.angle_beta   90.00
_cell.angle_gamma   90.00
#
_symmetry.space_group_name_H-M   'P 1'
#
loop_
_entity.id
_entity.type
_entity.pdbx_description
1 polymer ?
#
loop_
_entity_poly.entity_id
_entity_poly.type
_entity_poly.pdbx_seq_one_letter_code
_entity_poly.pdbx_strand_id
1 'polypeptide(L)'
;NSLLEMDDENTLEPILEYAQTDKLTEDMHLFDVLKKCNDVNSYTVPVVTIDNTYIGITSPEKILHQFTAMSALSATGGILLLEMEAKNYSLTEISRIVESNNGMILQTMLSTQPNHSLRVSIKVNKVDLKEIQATFERYNYNVIAVYHQSAFEYQLQERYDSLMRYLDV
;
A
#
# COMPACT_ATOMS: atom_id res chain seq x y z
N ASN A 1 12.75 18.53 -17.77
CA ASN A 1 12.92 19.05 -19.13
C ASN A 1 12.87 20.58 -19.19
N SER A 2 12.18 21.27 -18.28
CA SER A 2 12.08 22.76 -18.29
C SER A 2 13.37 23.50 -18.00
N LEU A 3 14.29 22.91 -17.24
CA LEU A 3 15.59 23.53 -16.90
C LEU A 3 16.59 23.53 -18.06
N LEU A 4 16.43 22.64 -19.04
CA LEU A 4 17.33 22.52 -20.20
C LEU A 4 16.94 23.46 -21.37
N GLU A 5 15.80 24.12 -21.28
CA GLU A 5 15.27 25.04 -22.30
C GLU A 5 15.35 26.52 -21.85
N MET A 6 15.93 26.79 -20.68
CA MET A 6 16.07 28.16 -20.18
C MET A 6 17.39 28.78 -20.65
N ASP A 7 17.29 29.96 -21.27
CA ASP A 7 18.44 30.81 -21.55
C ASP A 7 19.10 31.23 -20.22
N ASP A 8 20.43 31.30 -20.20
CA ASP A 8 21.25 31.64 -19.04
C ASP A 8 20.92 33.02 -18.37
N GLU A 9 20.08 33.83 -18.99
CA GLU A 9 19.63 35.14 -18.48
C GLU A 9 18.29 35.10 -17.76
N ASN A 10 17.59 33.97 -17.69
CA ASN A 10 16.31 33.86 -17.01
C ASN A 10 16.50 33.68 -15.50
N THR A 11 15.84 34.51 -14.72
CA THR A 11 15.81 34.39 -13.26
C THR A 11 15.14 33.08 -12.82
N LEU A 12 15.55 32.52 -11.69
CA LEU A 12 14.97 31.31 -11.09
C LEU A 12 13.53 31.53 -10.55
N GLU A 13 13.03 32.79 -10.56
CA GLU A 13 11.71 33.14 -10.02
C GLU A 13 10.54 32.32 -10.60
N PRO A 14 10.43 32.09 -11.94
CA PRO A 14 9.37 31.25 -12.47
C PRO A 14 9.46 29.78 -12.01
N ILE A 15 10.68 29.29 -11.76
CA ILE A 15 10.90 27.92 -11.26
C ILE A 15 10.51 27.82 -9.79
N LEU A 16 10.77 28.87 -9.00
CA LEU A 16 10.38 28.95 -7.60
C LEU A 16 8.87 29.00 -7.43
N GLU A 17 8.15 29.65 -8.33
CA GLU A 17 6.68 29.68 -8.34
C GLU A 17 6.09 28.30 -8.66
N TYR A 18 6.69 27.55 -9.57
CA TYR A 18 6.33 26.15 -9.87
C TYR A 18 6.66 25.22 -8.69
N ALA A 19 7.79 25.44 -8.02
CA ALA A 19 8.20 24.67 -6.85
C ALA A 19 7.34 24.95 -5.61
N GLN A 20 6.61 26.07 -5.56
CA GLN A 20 5.72 26.40 -4.44
C GLN A 20 4.44 25.57 -4.43
N THR A 21 3.97 25.08 -5.57
CA THR A 21 2.72 24.30 -5.69
C THR A 21 2.91 22.83 -5.39
N ASP A 22 4.08 22.25 -5.67
CA ASP A 22 4.30 20.81 -5.67
C ASP A 22 5.30 20.35 -4.59
N LYS A 23 5.23 20.94 -3.41
CA LYS A 23 6.08 20.60 -2.27
C LYS A 23 5.35 19.73 -1.26
N LEU A 24 6.09 18.89 -0.56
CA LEU A 24 5.64 18.14 0.61
C LEU A 24 6.08 18.88 1.87
N THR A 25 5.32 18.76 2.95
CA THR A 25 5.74 19.24 4.28
C THR A 25 6.07 18.06 5.19
N GLU A 26 6.98 18.26 6.15
CA GLU A 26 7.49 17.22 7.04
C GLU A 26 6.41 16.57 7.93
N ASP A 27 5.31 17.26 8.17
CA ASP A 27 4.18 16.82 9.00
C ASP A 27 3.11 16.03 8.22
N MET A 28 3.25 15.91 6.89
CA MET A 28 2.26 15.20 6.07
C MET A 28 2.26 13.70 6.36
N HIS A 29 1.04 13.15 6.52
CA HIS A 29 0.88 11.70 6.60
C HIS A 29 1.23 11.04 5.26
N LEU A 30 1.79 9.82 5.30
CA LEU A 30 2.23 9.09 4.10
C LEU A 30 1.13 8.95 3.04
N PHE A 31 -0.14 8.81 3.42
CA PHE A 31 -1.26 8.70 2.47
C PHE A 31 -1.50 10.01 1.71
N ASP A 32 -1.33 11.15 2.37
CA ASP A 32 -1.43 12.47 1.72
C ASP A 32 -0.24 12.71 0.80
N VAL A 33 0.95 12.25 1.23
CA VAL A 33 2.16 12.26 0.39
C VAL A 33 1.96 11.43 -0.88
N LEU A 34 1.44 10.20 -0.76
CA LEU A 34 1.13 9.33 -1.90
C LEU A 34 0.14 9.97 -2.86
N LYS A 35 -0.94 10.57 -2.33
CA LYS A 35 -1.94 11.26 -3.13
C LYS A 35 -1.30 12.45 -3.88
N LYS A 36 -0.56 13.28 -3.19
CA LYS A 36 0.10 14.45 -3.77
C LYS A 36 1.14 14.06 -4.83
N CYS A 37 1.92 13.01 -4.58
CA CYS A 37 2.88 12.51 -5.56
C CYS A 37 2.23 11.91 -6.82
N ASN A 38 1.02 11.35 -6.69
CA ASN A 38 0.25 10.90 -7.87
C ASN A 38 -0.20 12.09 -8.74
N ASP A 39 -0.48 13.23 -8.12
CA ASP A 39 -0.94 14.43 -8.83
C ASP A 39 0.23 15.21 -9.46
N VAL A 40 1.43 15.05 -8.90
CA VAL A 40 2.66 15.67 -9.39
C VAL A 40 3.33 14.79 -10.44
N ASN A 41 3.34 15.22 -11.69
CA ASN A 41 4.02 14.51 -12.78
C ASN A 41 5.53 14.79 -12.77
N SER A 42 6.20 14.60 -11.64
CA SER A 42 7.63 14.85 -11.44
C SER A 42 8.33 13.65 -10.82
N TYR A 43 9.57 13.42 -11.23
CA TYR A 43 10.44 12.37 -10.66
C TYR A 43 10.98 12.72 -9.28
N THR A 44 10.96 14.00 -8.91
CA THR A 44 11.45 14.49 -7.62
C THR A 44 10.50 15.53 -7.05
N VAL A 45 10.25 15.47 -5.74
CA VAL A 45 9.38 16.39 -5.04
C VAL A 45 10.15 17.01 -3.87
N PRO A 46 10.21 18.34 -3.76
CA PRO A 46 10.87 19.00 -2.64
C PRO A 46 10.10 18.80 -1.35
N VAL A 47 10.85 18.67 -0.25
CA VAL A 47 10.32 18.57 1.11
C VAL A 47 10.75 19.81 1.88
N VAL A 48 9.81 20.43 2.57
CA VAL A 48 10.02 21.64 3.37
C VAL A 48 9.49 21.45 4.78
N THR A 49 9.96 22.29 5.70
CA THR A 49 9.36 22.43 7.04
C THR A 49 8.00 23.14 6.95
N ILE A 50 7.27 23.20 8.06
CA ILE A 50 6.04 23.99 8.21
C ILE A 50 6.31 25.48 7.89
N ASP A 51 7.51 26.00 8.21
CA ASP A 51 7.94 27.37 7.94
C ASP A 51 8.50 27.58 6.52
N ASN A 52 8.27 26.63 5.60
CA ASN A 52 8.78 26.64 4.23
C ASN A 52 10.31 26.59 4.08
N THR A 53 11.05 26.16 5.09
CA THR A 53 12.48 25.94 4.97
C THR A 53 12.74 24.62 4.24
N TYR A 54 13.61 24.64 3.23
CA TYR A 54 13.96 23.44 2.47
C TYR A 54 14.70 22.41 3.34
N ILE A 55 14.23 21.17 3.32
CA ILE A 55 14.83 20.03 4.03
C ILE A 55 15.58 19.11 3.05
N GLY A 56 15.00 18.86 1.89
CA GLY A 56 15.56 17.93 0.92
C GLY A 56 14.58 17.58 -0.21
N ILE A 57 14.90 16.52 -0.92
CA ILE A 57 14.05 15.99 -1.99
C ILE A 57 13.70 14.53 -1.74
N THR A 58 12.54 14.13 -2.20
CA THR A 58 12.13 12.72 -2.27
C THR A 58 11.70 12.37 -3.69
N SER A 59 11.43 11.10 -3.94
CA SER A 59 10.89 10.62 -5.21
C SER A 59 9.70 9.70 -4.97
N PRO A 60 8.77 9.56 -5.95
CA PRO A 60 7.68 8.61 -5.87
C PRO A 60 8.14 7.18 -5.57
N GLU A 61 9.30 6.78 -6.09
CA GLU A 61 9.91 5.48 -5.82
C GLU A 61 10.28 5.30 -4.35
N LYS A 62 10.92 6.28 -3.71
CA LYS A 62 11.24 6.24 -2.27
C LYS A 62 9.99 6.17 -1.41
N ILE A 63 8.95 6.91 -1.79
CA ILE A 63 7.67 6.92 -1.08
C ILE A 63 6.97 5.56 -1.22
N LEU A 64 6.99 4.97 -2.41
CA LEU A 64 6.46 3.62 -2.63
C LEU A 64 7.21 2.58 -1.80
N HIS A 65 8.54 2.70 -1.72
CA HIS A 65 9.36 1.82 -0.87
C HIS A 65 8.95 1.95 0.61
N GLN A 66 8.76 3.16 1.12
CA GLN A 66 8.27 3.38 2.49
C GLN A 66 6.86 2.81 2.70
N PHE A 67 5.97 3.00 1.74
CA PHE A 67 4.63 2.42 1.81
C PHE A 67 4.67 0.89 1.87
N THR A 68 5.50 0.24 1.07
CA THR A 68 5.65 -1.22 1.09
C THR A 68 6.24 -1.72 2.41
N ALA A 69 7.17 -0.97 3.00
CA ALA A 69 7.76 -1.30 4.30
C ALA A 69 6.76 -1.18 5.48
N MET A 70 5.85 -0.21 5.41
CA MET A 70 4.81 0.01 6.45
C MET A 70 3.58 -0.89 6.27
N SER A 71 3.39 -1.47 5.09
CA SER A 71 2.25 -2.31 4.78
C SER A 71 2.56 -3.79 5.06
N ALA A 72 1.51 -4.58 5.23
CA ALA A 72 1.66 -6.03 5.38
C ALA A 72 1.98 -6.74 4.05
N LEU A 73 2.43 -6.03 3.01
CA LEU A 73 2.69 -6.61 1.68
C LEU A 73 3.76 -7.70 1.73
N SER A 74 4.80 -7.50 2.54
CA SER A 74 5.90 -8.46 2.70
C SER A 74 5.60 -9.60 3.68
N ALA A 75 4.49 -9.52 4.43
CA ALA A 75 4.13 -10.56 5.38
C ALA A 75 3.62 -11.81 4.66
N THR A 76 4.03 -12.98 5.15
CA THR A 76 3.53 -14.28 4.67
C THR A 76 2.03 -14.39 4.92
N GLY A 77 1.28 -14.88 3.92
CA GLY A 77 -0.15 -15.08 4.05
C GLY A 77 -0.87 -15.06 2.71
N GLY A 78 -2.18 -15.23 2.75
CA GLY A 78 -3.04 -15.15 1.56
C GLY A 78 -3.91 -13.91 1.56
N ILE A 79 -4.55 -13.65 0.43
CA ILE A 79 -5.45 -12.51 0.24
C ILE A 79 -6.81 -13.03 -0.22
N LEU A 80 -7.87 -12.57 0.45
CA LEU A 80 -9.26 -12.74 -0.01
C LEU A 80 -9.75 -11.41 -0.57
N LEU A 81 -10.51 -11.47 -1.65
CA LEU A 81 -11.17 -10.34 -2.26
C LEU A 81 -12.68 -10.53 -2.19
N LEU A 82 -13.34 -9.71 -1.42
CA LEU A 82 -14.79 -9.71 -1.24
C LEU A 82 -15.40 -8.56 -2.05
N GLU A 83 -16.62 -8.76 -2.56
CA GLU A 83 -17.42 -7.70 -3.15
C GLU A 83 -18.79 -7.62 -2.48
N MET A 84 -19.23 -6.43 -2.13
CA MET A 84 -20.48 -6.21 -1.44
C MET A 84 -21.03 -4.79 -1.67
N GLU A 85 -22.29 -4.57 -1.34
CA GLU A 85 -22.82 -3.22 -1.23
C GLU A 85 -22.25 -2.52 0.02
N ALA A 86 -21.99 -1.22 -0.08
CA ALA A 86 -21.39 -0.44 1.00
C ALA A 86 -22.16 -0.54 2.33
N LYS A 87 -23.50 -0.65 2.27
CA LYS A 87 -24.34 -0.81 3.47
C LYS A 87 -24.12 -2.13 4.22
N ASN A 88 -23.59 -3.15 3.53
CA ASN A 88 -23.34 -4.49 4.08
C ASN A 88 -21.90 -4.64 4.60
N TYR A 89 -21.07 -3.59 4.51
CA TYR A 89 -19.73 -3.62 5.00
C TYR A 89 -19.69 -3.56 6.54
N SER A 90 -19.12 -4.58 7.15
CA SER A 90 -18.86 -4.65 8.58
C SER A 90 -17.47 -5.24 8.84
N LEU A 91 -16.51 -4.39 9.20
CA LEU A 91 -15.17 -4.86 9.55
C LEU A 91 -15.19 -5.77 10.78
N THR A 92 -16.10 -5.53 11.73
CA THR A 92 -16.29 -6.38 12.92
C THR A 92 -16.70 -7.80 12.54
N GLU A 93 -17.63 -7.96 11.60
CA GLU A 93 -18.07 -9.28 11.14
C GLU A 93 -16.97 -9.99 10.34
N ILE A 94 -16.31 -9.26 9.45
CA ILE A 94 -15.15 -9.76 8.68
C ILE A 94 -14.06 -10.25 9.63
N SER A 95 -13.69 -9.47 10.65
CA SER A 95 -12.68 -9.85 11.65
C SER A 95 -13.10 -11.12 12.40
N ARG A 96 -14.36 -11.18 12.85
CA ARG A 96 -14.89 -12.35 13.56
C ARG A 96 -14.81 -13.63 12.70
N ILE A 97 -15.12 -13.53 11.41
CA ILE A 97 -15.01 -14.68 10.49
C ILE A 97 -13.57 -15.15 10.38
N VAL A 98 -12.61 -14.24 10.18
CA VAL A 98 -11.19 -14.59 10.08
C VAL A 98 -10.68 -15.18 11.39
N GLU A 99 -10.97 -14.55 12.53
CA GLU A 99 -10.53 -14.98 13.86
C GLU A 99 -11.13 -16.33 14.27
N SER A 100 -12.41 -16.59 13.93
CA SER A 100 -13.07 -17.88 14.22
C SER A 100 -12.43 -19.05 13.46
N ASN A 101 -11.68 -18.76 12.41
CA ASN A 101 -10.87 -19.74 11.66
C ASN A 101 -9.38 -19.68 12.04
N ASN A 102 -9.03 -19.16 13.23
CA ASN A 102 -7.66 -19.01 13.71
C ASN A 102 -6.76 -18.22 12.76
N GLY A 103 -7.33 -17.25 12.02
CA GLY A 103 -6.62 -16.29 11.19
C GLY A 103 -6.47 -14.95 11.90
N MET A 104 -5.53 -14.14 11.44
CA MET A 104 -5.36 -12.76 11.85
C MET A 104 -5.34 -11.87 10.60
N ILE A 105 -6.11 -10.80 10.61
CA ILE A 105 -6.07 -9.81 9.54
C ILE A 105 -4.78 -9.00 9.68
N LEU A 106 -3.96 -9.02 8.63
CA LEU A 106 -2.72 -8.24 8.55
C LEU A 106 -2.96 -6.88 7.92
N GLN A 107 -3.87 -6.82 6.95
CA GLN A 107 -4.22 -5.58 6.23
C GLN A 107 -5.61 -5.70 5.60
N THR A 108 -6.31 -4.57 5.55
CA THR A 108 -7.57 -4.42 4.81
C THR A 108 -7.48 -3.19 3.93
N MET A 109 -7.85 -3.33 2.66
CA MET A 109 -7.97 -2.23 1.71
C MET A 109 -9.36 -2.22 1.09
N LEU A 110 -9.95 -1.03 1.00
CA LEU A 110 -11.26 -0.82 0.41
C LEU A 110 -11.14 -0.04 -0.90
N SER A 111 -11.88 -0.45 -1.90
CA SER A 111 -12.01 0.30 -3.15
C SER A 111 -13.47 0.33 -3.62
N THR A 112 -13.93 1.49 -4.03
CA THR A 112 -15.27 1.64 -4.63
C THR A 112 -15.17 1.33 -6.12
N GLN A 113 -16.05 0.47 -6.61
CA GLN A 113 -16.15 0.10 -8.02
C GLN A 113 -17.06 1.07 -8.78
N PRO A 114 -17.00 1.14 -10.12
CA PRO A 114 -17.86 2.01 -10.93
C PRO A 114 -19.37 1.75 -10.76
N ASN A 115 -19.75 0.54 -10.40
CA ASN A 115 -21.13 0.14 -10.08
C ASN A 115 -21.55 0.48 -8.64
N HIS A 116 -20.75 1.27 -7.92
CA HIS A 116 -20.94 1.61 -6.50
C HIS A 116 -20.85 0.42 -5.53
N SER A 117 -20.46 -0.78 -5.98
CA SER A 117 -20.10 -1.84 -5.04
C SER A 117 -18.78 -1.53 -4.34
N LEU A 118 -18.65 -2.08 -3.14
CA LEU A 118 -17.41 -2.00 -2.37
C LEU A 118 -16.63 -3.30 -2.55
N ARG A 119 -15.36 -3.16 -2.92
CA ARG A 119 -14.43 -4.29 -2.97
C ARG A 119 -13.48 -4.20 -1.78
N VAL A 120 -13.43 -5.28 -1.01
CA VAL A 120 -12.63 -5.39 0.22
C VAL A 120 -11.55 -6.43 0.00
N SER A 121 -10.30 -6.01 -0.03
CA SER A 121 -9.13 -6.87 -0.07
C SER A 121 -8.63 -7.10 1.35
N ILE A 122 -8.55 -8.37 1.78
CA ILE A 122 -8.18 -8.75 3.14
C ILE A 122 -6.95 -9.64 3.06
N LYS A 123 -5.82 -9.17 3.59
CA LYS A 123 -4.63 -9.98 3.78
C LYS A 123 -4.67 -10.65 5.16
N VAL A 124 -4.47 -11.97 5.17
CA VAL A 124 -4.55 -12.81 6.37
C VAL A 124 -3.22 -13.56 6.53
N ASN A 125 -2.80 -13.79 7.77
CA ASN A 125 -1.57 -14.51 8.14
C ASN A 125 -1.61 -16.03 7.88
N LYS A 126 -2.56 -16.51 7.06
CA LYS A 126 -2.69 -17.92 6.68
C LYS A 126 -2.43 -18.11 5.19
N VAL A 127 -1.68 -19.12 4.83
CA VAL A 127 -1.41 -19.50 3.44
C VAL A 127 -2.61 -20.26 2.84
N ASP A 128 -3.19 -21.22 3.57
CA ASP A 128 -4.41 -21.90 3.16
C ASP A 128 -5.64 -21.14 3.69
N LEU A 129 -6.43 -20.64 2.77
CA LEU A 129 -7.62 -19.81 3.05
C LEU A 129 -8.94 -20.54 2.83
N LYS A 130 -8.92 -21.85 2.53
CA LYS A 130 -10.14 -22.62 2.20
C LYS A 130 -11.22 -22.56 3.27
N GLU A 131 -10.83 -22.73 4.54
CA GLU A 131 -11.78 -22.67 5.67
C GLU A 131 -12.38 -21.26 5.86
N ILE A 132 -11.52 -20.24 5.71
CA ILE A 132 -11.94 -18.84 5.81
C ILE A 132 -12.88 -18.51 4.65
N GLN A 133 -12.53 -18.89 3.43
CA GLN A 133 -13.39 -18.71 2.25
C GLN A 133 -14.76 -19.37 2.44
N ALA A 134 -14.79 -20.66 2.80
CA ALA A 134 -16.03 -21.38 3.02
C ALA A 134 -16.91 -20.74 4.13
N THR A 135 -16.25 -20.15 5.12
CA THR A 135 -16.97 -19.44 6.18
C THR A 135 -17.56 -18.12 5.67
N PHE A 136 -16.82 -17.34 4.87
CA PHE A 136 -17.38 -16.13 4.23
C PHE A 136 -18.56 -16.45 3.34
N GLU A 137 -18.46 -17.49 2.50
CA GLU A 137 -19.55 -17.93 1.62
C GLU A 137 -20.79 -18.38 2.42
N ARG A 138 -20.62 -19.10 3.55
CA ARG A 138 -21.70 -19.48 4.47
C ARG A 138 -22.39 -18.28 5.11
N TYR A 139 -21.67 -17.17 5.31
CA TYR A 139 -22.24 -15.90 5.80
C TYR A 139 -22.75 -15.02 4.65
N ASN A 140 -22.90 -15.57 3.44
CA ASN A 140 -23.39 -14.89 2.24
C ASN A 140 -22.51 -13.73 1.76
N TYR A 141 -21.23 -13.76 2.08
CA TYR A 141 -20.25 -12.85 1.44
C TYR A 141 -19.90 -13.36 0.05
N ASN A 142 -19.87 -12.45 -0.93
CA ASN A 142 -19.40 -12.76 -2.27
C ASN A 142 -17.88 -12.73 -2.32
N VAL A 143 -17.22 -13.89 -2.34
CA VAL A 143 -15.78 -14.03 -2.47
C VAL A 143 -15.44 -14.10 -3.96
N ILE A 144 -14.89 -13.01 -4.52
CA ILE A 144 -14.61 -12.91 -5.97
C ILE A 144 -13.24 -13.46 -6.36
N ALA A 145 -12.28 -13.48 -5.43
CA ALA A 145 -10.96 -14.08 -5.66
C ALA A 145 -10.28 -14.46 -4.34
N VAL A 146 -9.43 -15.49 -4.43
CA VAL A 146 -8.53 -15.91 -3.34
C VAL A 146 -7.15 -16.12 -3.92
N TYR A 147 -6.17 -15.41 -3.35
CA TYR A 147 -4.77 -15.49 -3.73
C TYR A 147 -4.00 -16.19 -2.61
N HIS A 148 -3.49 -17.37 -2.91
CA HIS A 148 -2.64 -18.11 -2.00
C HIS A 148 -1.18 -17.77 -2.31
N GLN A 149 -0.38 -17.58 -1.29
CA GLN A 149 1.06 -17.68 -1.48
C GLN A 149 1.38 -19.13 -1.80
N SER A 150 2.08 -19.41 -2.90
CA SER A 150 2.35 -20.78 -3.27
C SER A 150 3.15 -21.47 -2.15
N ALA A 151 2.77 -22.69 -1.80
CA ALA A 151 3.50 -23.48 -0.80
C ALA A 151 4.98 -23.65 -1.18
N PHE A 152 5.29 -23.56 -2.47
CA PHE A 152 6.65 -23.63 -3.01
C PHE A 152 7.46 -22.35 -2.70
N GLU A 153 6.87 -21.15 -2.86
CA GLU A 153 7.53 -19.90 -2.51
C GLU A 153 7.78 -19.81 -1.00
N TYR A 154 6.82 -20.25 -0.18
CA TYR A 154 6.99 -20.32 1.26
C TYR A 154 8.13 -21.27 1.67
N GLN A 155 8.19 -22.48 1.10
CA GLN A 155 9.26 -23.44 1.37
C GLN A 155 10.63 -22.96 0.89
N LEU A 156 10.69 -22.24 -0.22
CA LEU A 156 11.92 -21.62 -0.73
C LEU A 156 12.40 -20.54 0.24
N GLN A 157 11.51 -19.70 0.72
CA GLN A 157 11.85 -18.64 1.67
C GLN A 157 12.33 -19.21 3.02
N GLU A 158 11.63 -20.21 3.59
CA GLU A 158 12.06 -20.88 4.82
C GLU A 158 13.44 -21.55 4.68
N ARG A 159 13.69 -22.19 3.53
CA ARG A 159 14.98 -22.82 3.23
C ARG A 159 16.09 -21.79 3.08
N TYR A 160 15.79 -20.67 2.41
CA TYR A 160 16.72 -19.54 2.27
C TYR A 160 17.05 -18.94 3.64
N ASP A 161 16.05 -18.63 4.45
CA ASP A 161 16.22 -18.06 5.78
C ASP A 161 16.96 -19.01 6.75
N SER A 162 16.74 -20.32 6.60
CA SER A 162 17.47 -21.35 7.35
C SER A 162 18.94 -21.44 6.91
N LEU A 163 19.19 -21.33 5.62
CA LEU A 163 20.56 -21.31 5.06
C LEU A 163 21.31 -20.06 5.51
N MET A 164 20.66 -18.90 5.45
CA MET A 164 21.28 -17.64 5.87
C MET A 164 21.60 -17.64 7.37
N ARG A 165 20.71 -18.17 8.23
CA ARG A 165 21.00 -18.38 9.65
C ARG A 165 22.16 -19.34 9.91
N TYR A 166 22.35 -20.31 9.04
CA TYR A 166 23.47 -21.26 9.15
C TYR A 166 24.80 -20.64 8.70
N LEU A 167 24.75 -19.69 7.76
CA LEU A 167 25.92 -19.00 7.22
C LEU A 167 26.37 -17.77 8.05
N ASP A 168 25.48 -17.24 8.88
CA ASP A 168 25.76 -16.10 9.79
C ASP A 168 26.41 -16.53 11.14
N VAL A 169 26.98 -17.74 11.23
CA VAL A 169 27.74 -18.25 12.39
C VAL A 169 29.23 -17.93 12.27
#